data_ecf1712409337fa3f5a45230de352461
#
_entry.id   ecf1712409337fa3f5a45230de352461
#
_cell.length_a   1.000
_cell.length_b   1.000
_cell.length_c   1.000
_cell.angle_alpha   90.00
_cell.angle_beta   90.00
_cell.angle_gamma   90.00
#
_symmetry.space_group_name_H-M   'P 1'
#
loop_
_entity.id
_entity.type
_entity.pdbx_description
1 polymer ?
#
loop_
_entity_poly.entity_id
_entity_poly.type
_entity_poly.pdbx_seq_one_letter_code
_entity_poly.pdbx_strand_id
1 'polypeptide(L)'
;MKKILTLCVALLIAVTTISAKEYKHSLGMVAGLGIGAQYKVMVTDNFTIFEEFGYLGGCLADQTGALPANGAVNNLVRAYQANAAEGQGIKLDWYVGGQLKIGYLQGGAGIIGVGAVGGIEANMTNAPIAFSFDFRPGYGCVLADTGVGGVGAGHAFDFSFNLGVRYTF
;
A
#
# COMPACT_ATOMS: atom_id res chain seq x y z
N MET A 1 15.44 -12.77 -19.05
CA MET A 1 15.40 -12.54 -17.60
C MET A 1 16.64 -11.84 -17.05
N LYS A 2 17.89 -12.29 -17.34
CA LYS A 2 19.12 -11.63 -16.84
C LYS A 2 19.25 -10.14 -17.25
N LYS A 3 18.86 -9.77 -18.47
CA LYS A 3 18.95 -8.39 -18.98
C LYS A 3 18.00 -7.42 -18.26
N ILE A 4 16.81 -7.88 -17.85
CA ILE A 4 15.84 -7.06 -17.09
C ILE A 4 16.35 -6.84 -15.68
N LEU A 5 16.90 -7.87 -15.04
CA LEU A 5 17.49 -7.76 -13.72
C LEU A 5 18.67 -6.78 -13.70
N THR A 6 19.54 -6.83 -14.72
CA THR A 6 20.68 -5.90 -14.87
C THR A 6 20.20 -4.46 -15.09
N LEU A 7 19.12 -4.26 -15.85
CA LEU A 7 18.52 -2.93 -16.06
C LEU A 7 17.93 -2.38 -14.77
N CYS A 8 17.22 -3.21 -14.00
CA CYS A 8 16.66 -2.80 -12.69
C CYS A 8 17.76 -2.45 -11.68
N VAL A 9 18.84 -3.25 -11.64
CA VAL A 9 20.00 -2.99 -10.77
C VAL A 9 20.75 -1.74 -11.21
N ALA A 10 20.93 -1.50 -12.52
CA ALA A 10 21.56 -0.30 -13.05
C ALA A 10 20.70 0.96 -12.78
N LEU A 11 19.36 0.88 -12.87
CA LEU A 11 18.47 1.96 -12.49
C LEU A 11 18.56 2.26 -10.98
N LEU A 12 18.65 1.24 -10.14
CA LEU A 12 18.86 1.38 -8.69
C LEU A 12 20.20 2.05 -8.35
N ILE A 13 21.27 1.75 -9.09
CA ILE A 13 22.61 2.30 -8.85
C ILE A 13 22.75 3.71 -9.40
N ALA A 14 22.11 4.06 -10.50
CA ALA A 14 22.21 5.39 -11.13
C ALA A 14 21.57 6.52 -10.28
N VAL A 15 20.78 6.18 -9.26
CA VAL A 15 20.04 7.15 -8.45
C VAL A 15 20.69 7.43 -7.08
N THR A 16 21.85 6.82 -6.78
CA THR A 16 22.51 6.94 -5.46
C THR A 16 23.20 8.28 -5.17
N THR A 17 23.05 9.29 -6.02
CA THR A 17 23.73 10.60 -5.84
C THR A 17 22.80 11.75 -5.44
N ILE A 18 21.55 11.48 -5.10
CA ILE A 18 20.64 12.53 -4.65
C ILE A 18 20.71 12.60 -3.12
N SER A 19 21.32 13.66 -2.63
CA SER A 19 21.33 14.06 -1.22
C SER A 19 19.91 14.04 -0.65
N ALA A 20 19.74 13.54 0.58
CA ALA A 20 18.48 13.47 1.31
C ALA A 20 17.89 14.87 1.56
N LYS A 21 17.39 15.51 0.51
CA LYS A 21 16.46 16.63 0.58
C LYS A 21 15.07 16.06 0.86
N GLU A 22 14.21 16.82 1.54
CA GLU A 22 12.80 16.46 1.74
C GLU A 22 12.22 15.89 0.44
N TYR A 23 12.02 14.58 0.42
CA TYR A 23 11.52 13.90 -0.78
C TYR A 23 10.03 14.22 -0.95
N LYS A 24 9.64 14.48 -2.18
CA LYS A 24 8.22 14.68 -2.51
C LYS A 24 7.57 13.42 -3.07
N HIS A 25 8.37 12.51 -3.56
CA HIS A 25 7.91 11.30 -4.23
C HIS A 25 8.65 10.07 -3.68
N SER A 26 7.96 8.96 -3.64
CA SER A 26 8.61 7.67 -3.38
C SER A 26 7.91 6.54 -4.12
N LEU A 27 8.70 5.55 -4.53
CA LEU A 27 8.25 4.36 -5.23
C LEU A 27 8.84 3.13 -4.56
N GLY A 28 8.05 2.10 -4.37
CA GLY A 28 8.53 0.89 -3.73
C GLY A 28 7.55 -0.24 -3.74
N MET A 29 7.71 -1.10 -2.77
CA MET A 29 6.88 -2.29 -2.58
C MET A 29 6.26 -2.28 -1.20
N VAL A 30 5.09 -2.88 -1.13
CA VAL A 30 4.38 -3.13 0.12
C VAL A 30 4.03 -4.62 0.21
N ALA A 31 4.15 -5.17 1.40
CA ALA A 31 3.75 -6.54 1.72
C ALA A 31 2.85 -6.53 2.96
N GLY A 32 1.77 -7.29 2.91
CA GLY A 32 0.79 -7.43 3.99
C GLY A 32 -0.11 -8.63 3.73
N LEU A 33 -1.40 -8.45 3.56
CA LEU A 33 -2.29 -9.52 3.05
C LEU A 33 -1.97 -9.93 1.60
N GLY A 34 -1.10 -9.17 0.94
CA GLY A 34 -0.61 -9.43 -0.41
C GLY A 34 0.71 -8.73 -0.64
N ILE A 35 1.13 -8.66 -1.90
CA ILE A 35 2.32 -7.94 -2.33
C ILE A 35 1.91 -6.97 -3.43
N GLY A 36 2.40 -5.74 -3.36
CA GLY A 36 2.10 -4.71 -4.34
C GLY A 36 3.23 -3.71 -4.55
N ALA A 37 3.12 -2.97 -5.65
CA ALA A 37 3.87 -1.75 -5.86
C ALA A 37 3.15 -0.59 -5.16
N GLN A 38 3.91 0.32 -4.57
CA GLN A 38 3.39 1.50 -3.89
C GLN A 38 4.07 2.74 -4.44
N TYR A 39 3.27 3.74 -4.82
CA TYR A 39 3.73 5.07 -5.14
C TYR A 39 3.14 6.06 -4.14
N LYS A 40 3.99 6.91 -3.57
CA LYS A 40 3.60 7.92 -2.59
C LYS A 40 4.03 9.29 -3.08
N VAL A 41 3.16 10.27 -2.91
CA VAL A 41 3.44 11.69 -3.16
C VAL A 41 3.07 12.52 -1.93
N MET A 42 3.97 13.39 -1.50
CA MET A 42 3.68 14.43 -0.52
C MET A 42 3.09 15.63 -1.25
N VAL A 43 1.82 15.90 -1.02
CA VAL A 43 1.09 17.01 -1.65
C VAL A 43 1.39 18.32 -0.90
N THR A 44 1.52 18.22 0.42
CA THR A 44 1.96 19.30 1.31
C THR A 44 2.88 18.70 2.37
N ASP A 45 3.49 19.52 3.21
CA ASP A 45 4.38 19.07 4.29
C ASP A 45 3.71 18.07 5.24
N ASN A 46 2.38 18.10 5.35
CA ASN A 46 1.62 17.24 6.24
C ASN A 46 0.57 16.37 5.56
N PHE A 47 0.45 16.43 4.23
CA PHE A 47 -0.57 15.66 3.54
C PHE A 47 0.05 14.82 2.43
N THR A 48 -0.24 13.53 2.47
CA THR A 48 0.33 12.54 1.56
C THR A 48 -0.75 11.68 0.92
N ILE A 49 -0.50 11.26 -0.32
CA ILE A 49 -1.33 10.33 -1.07
C ILE A 49 -0.46 9.13 -1.41
N PHE A 50 -0.96 7.92 -1.13
CA PHE A 50 -0.34 6.68 -1.62
C PHE A 50 -1.29 6.00 -2.59
N GLU A 51 -0.73 5.46 -3.64
CA GLU A 51 -1.41 4.55 -4.53
C GLU A 51 -0.68 3.21 -4.52
N GLU A 52 -1.42 2.16 -4.29
CA GLU A 52 -0.89 0.80 -4.21
C GLU A 52 -1.62 -0.08 -5.19
N PHE A 53 -0.88 -0.70 -6.06
CA PHE A 53 -1.38 -1.69 -6.99
C PHE A 53 -0.71 -3.03 -6.68
N GLY A 54 -1.50 -4.02 -6.30
CA GLY A 54 -0.95 -5.27 -5.85
C GLY A 54 -1.85 -6.47 -6.06
N TYR A 55 -1.30 -7.62 -5.73
CA TYR A 55 -1.99 -8.88 -5.71
C TYR A 55 -2.35 -9.22 -4.27
N LEU A 56 -3.63 -9.39 -4.01
CA LEU A 56 -4.14 -9.87 -2.74
C LEU A 56 -4.03 -11.40 -2.73
N GLY A 57 -3.27 -11.93 -1.79
CA GLY A 57 -3.16 -13.37 -1.57
C GLY A 57 -3.43 -13.66 -0.10
N GLY A 58 -4.66 -14.04 0.24
CA GLY A 58 -5.01 -14.26 1.64
C GLY A 58 -6.45 -14.67 1.83
N CYS A 59 -6.97 -14.46 3.03
CA CYS A 59 -8.35 -14.70 3.38
C CYS A 59 -9.01 -13.37 3.77
N LEU A 60 -10.18 -13.10 3.21
CA LEU A 60 -11.09 -12.08 3.73
C LEU A 60 -11.97 -12.74 4.77
N ALA A 61 -12.05 -12.15 5.95
CA ALA A 61 -13.01 -12.58 6.96
C ALA A 61 -14.39 -12.02 6.60
N ASP A 62 -15.34 -12.86 6.33
CA ASP A 62 -16.73 -12.49 6.16
C ASP A 62 -17.61 -13.12 7.29
N GLN A 63 -18.90 -12.82 7.30
CA GLN A 63 -19.82 -13.35 8.30
C GLN A 63 -20.05 -14.87 8.18
N THR A 64 -19.64 -15.48 7.09
CA THR A 64 -19.80 -16.91 6.79
C THR A 64 -18.49 -17.70 6.99
N GLY A 65 -17.37 -17.00 7.21
CA GLY A 65 -16.05 -17.60 7.40
C GLY A 65 -14.95 -16.92 6.59
N ALA A 66 -13.80 -17.57 6.49
CA ALA A 66 -12.68 -17.07 5.71
C ALA A 66 -12.86 -17.43 4.24
N LEU A 67 -13.01 -16.44 3.37
CA LEU A 67 -13.02 -16.63 1.93
C LEU A 67 -11.59 -16.49 1.39
N PRO A 68 -11.09 -17.45 0.60
CA PRO A 68 -9.82 -17.27 -0.10
C PRO A 68 -9.96 -16.11 -1.09
N ALA A 69 -9.21 -15.05 -0.85
CA ALA A 69 -9.26 -13.84 -1.66
C ALA A 69 -7.94 -13.69 -2.43
N ASN A 70 -7.92 -14.26 -3.62
CA ASN A 70 -6.83 -14.06 -4.55
C ASN A 70 -7.29 -13.10 -5.65
N GLY A 71 -6.54 -12.05 -5.92
CA GLY A 71 -6.93 -11.10 -6.95
C GLY A 71 -6.07 -9.85 -6.99
N ALA A 72 -6.33 -9.02 -7.98
CA ALA A 72 -5.67 -7.73 -8.13
C ALA A 72 -6.46 -6.66 -7.35
N VAL A 73 -5.75 -5.88 -6.55
CA VAL A 73 -6.35 -4.82 -5.73
C VAL A 73 -5.56 -3.52 -5.90
N ASN A 74 -6.28 -2.43 -6.04
CA ASN A 74 -5.76 -1.08 -5.97
C ASN A 74 -6.26 -0.42 -4.68
N ASN A 75 -5.34 0.14 -3.90
CA ASN A 75 -5.66 0.92 -2.71
C ASN A 75 -5.19 2.36 -2.93
N LEU A 76 -6.12 3.30 -2.84
CA LEU A 76 -5.83 4.72 -2.79
C LEU A 76 -5.93 5.19 -1.34
N VAL A 77 -4.81 5.63 -0.78
CA VAL A 77 -4.70 6.10 0.60
C VAL A 77 -4.47 7.60 0.62
N ARG A 78 -5.20 8.31 1.47
CA ARG A 78 -4.99 9.73 1.78
C ARG A 78 -4.75 9.88 3.27
N ALA A 79 -3.60 10.42 3.65
CA ALA A 79 -3.20 10.49 5.03
C ALA A 79 -2.59 11.84 5.41
N TYR A 80 -2.84 12.24 6.65
CA TYR A 80 -2.07 13.27 7.33
C TYR A 80 -0.81 12.61 7.90
N GLN A 81 0.33 13.24 7.70
CA GLN A 81 1.63 12.79 8.17
C GLN A 81 2.31 13.90 8.96
N ALA A 82 2.95 13.54 10.07
CA ALA A 82 3.73 14.47 10.87
C ALA A 82 4.97 13.80 11.45
N ASN A 83 5.99 14.60 11.70
CA ASN A 83 7.23 14.14 12.32
C ASN A 83 6.96 13.70 13.77
N ALA A 84 7.46 12.53 14.14
CA ALA A 84 7.42 11.99 15.49
C ALA A 84 8.76 12.18 16.22
N ALA A 85 9.87 11.92 15.52
CA ALA A 85 11.22 12.03 16.06
C ALA A 85 12.25 12.13 14.94
N GLU A 86 13.35 12.79 15.21
CA GLU A 86 14.50 12.87 14.31
C GLU A 86 15.79 12.67 15.09
N GLY A 87 16.71 11.84 14.58
CA GLY A 87 18.02 11.62 15.18
C GLY A 87 18.87 10.63 14.41
N GLN A 88 20.17 10.78 14.52
CA GLN A 88 21.22 9.86 14.04
C GLN A 88 20.98 9.23 12.64
N GLY A 89 20.52 10.02 11.67
CA GLY A 89 20.35 9.54 10.30
C GLY A 89 18.98 8.91 9.98
N ILE A 90 18.00 9.02 10.88
CA ILE A 90 16.63 8.53 10.68
C ILE A 90 15.66 9.64 11.11
N LYS A 91 14.69 9.93 10.24
CA LYS A 91 13.50 10.73 10.54
C LYS A 91 12.32 9.78 10.64
N LEU A 92 11.68 9.76 11.81
CA LEU A 92 10.49 8.96 12.06
C LEU A 92 9.25 9.83 11.95
N ASP A 93 8.35 9.46 11.08
CA ASP A 93 7.06 10.11 10.88
C ASP A 93 5.92 9.16 11.25
N TRP A 94 4.81 9.69 11.73
CA TRP A 94 3.55 8.94 11.85
C TRP A 94 2.55 9.47 10.84
N TYR A 95 1.61 8.64 10.44
CA TYR A 95 0.52 9.06 9.58
C TYR A 95 -0.80 8.38 9.93
N VAL A 96 -1.89 9.10 9.66
CA VAL A 96 -3.25 8.60 9.84
C VAL A 96 -4.15 9.12 8.72
N GLY A 97 -5.04 8.28 8.23
CA GLY A 97 -5.89 8.67 7.11
C GLY A 97 -6.96 7.66 6.77
N GLY A 98 -7.48 7.80 5.57
CA GLY A 98 -8.47 6.90 4.98
C GLY A 98 -7.96 6.22 3.73
N GLN A 99 -8.53 5.07 3.42
CA GLN A 99 -8.27 4.32 2.19
C GLN A 99 -9.55 4.02 1.43
N LEU A 100 -9.43 3.97 0.11
CA LEU A 100 -10.40 3.41 -0.81
C LEU A 100 -9.76 2.18 -1.47
N LYS A 101 -10.47 1.04 -1.42
CA LYS A 101 -10.03 -0.21 -2.01
C LYS A 101 -10.93 -0.57 -3.18
N ILE A 102 -10.35 -0.89 -4.32
CA ILE A 102 -11.07 -1.40 -5.49
C ILE A 102 -10.26 -2.57 -6.05
N GLY A 103 -10.93 -3.65 -6.40
CA GLY A 103 -10.21 -4.80 -6.92
C GLY A 103 -11.10 -5.81 -7.61
N TYR A 104 -10.43 -6.82 -8.15
CA TYR A 104 -11.05 -7.95 -8.80
C TYR A 104 -10.49 -9.24 -8.18
N LEU A 105 -11.37 -10.10 -7.75
CA LEU A 105 -11.03 -11.37 -7.13
C LEU A 105 -11.12 -12.51 -8.14
N GLN A 106 -10.31 -13.53 -7.94
CA GLN A 106 -10.35 -14.76 -8.72
C GLN A 106 -11.73 -15.41 -8.57
N GLY A 107 -12.35 -15.80 -9.69
CA GLY A 107 -13.72 -16.30 -9.71
C GLY A 107 -14.76 -15.30 -10.18
N GLY A 108 -14.34 -14.10 -10.62
CA GLY A 108 -15.25 -13.14 -11.26
C GLY A 108 -15.89 -12.14 -10.30
N ALA A 109 -15.44 -12.07 -9.05
CA ALA A 109 -15.98 -11.15 -8.07
C ALA A 109 -15.22 -9.81 -8.04
N GLY A 110 -15.94 -8.71 -7.97
CA GLY A 110 -15.39 -7.39 -7.69
C GLY A 110 -15.33 -7.14 -6.18
N ILE A 111 -14.39 -6.31 -5.73
CA ILE A 111 -14.36 -5.78 -4.37
C ILE A 111 -14.28 -4.27 -4.40
N ILE A 112 -15.10 -3.62 -3.58
CA ILE A 112 -15.01 -2.19 -3.29
C ILE A 112 -15.11 -2.00 -1.79
N GLY A 113 -14.22 -1.17 -1.22
CA GLY A 113 -14.20 -0.98 0.23
C GLY A 113 -13.60 0.36 0.62
N VAL A 114 -13.87 0.72 1.85
CA VAL A 114 -13.30 1.90 2.51
C VAL A 114 -12.70 1.48 3.85
N GLY A 115 -11.72 2.23 4.31
CA GLY A 115 -11.08 1.92 5.58
C GLY A 115 -10.30 3.08 6.14
N ALA A 116 -9.75 2.86 7.33
CA ALA A 116 -8.77 3.74 7.93
C ALA A 116 -7.36 3.20 7.69
N VAL A 117 -6.37 4.06 7.85
CA VAL A 117 -4.96 3.70 7.88
C VAL A 117 -4.28 4.45 9.01
N GLY A 118 -3.41 3.77 9.73
CA GLY A 118 -2.54 4.39 10.73
C GLY A 118 -1.20 3.68 10.73
N GLY A 119 -0.12 4.45 10.72
CA GLY A 119 1.19 3.87 10.61
C GLY A 119 2.34 4.78 10.97
N ILE A 120 3.52 4.23 10.87
CA ILE A 120 4.81 4.91 11.05
C ILE A 120 5.67 4.72 9.82
N GLU A 121 6.52 5.70 9.55
CA GLU A 121 7.48 5.69 8.47
C GLU A 121 8.84 6.15 8.97
N ALA A 122 9.85 5.35 8.74
CA ALA A 122 11.24 5.66 9.02
C ALA A 122 11.94 6.05 7.71
N ASN A 123 12.29 7.31 7.58
CA ASN A 123 13.02 7.88 6.46
C ASN A 123 14.50 7.93 6.81
N MET A 124 15.34 7.29 6.01
CA MET A 124 16.79 7.35 6.21
C MET A 124 17.33 8.66 5.63
N THR A 125 17.97 9.48 6.46
CA THR A 125 18.54 10.76 5.99
C THR A 125 19.85 10.58 5.22
N ASN A 126 20.51 9.44 5.37
CA ASN A 126 21.79 9.10 4.72
C ASN A 126 21.61 8.25 3.45
N ALA A 127 20.38 7.80 3.15
CA ALA A 127 20.06 7.00 1.99
C ALA A 127 18.64 7.32 1.52
N PRO A 128 18.38 7.28 0.22
CA PRO A 128 17.04 7.57 -0.34
C PRO A 128 16.08 6.38 -0.14
N ILE A 129 15.94 5.92 1.09
CA ILE A 129 15.14 4.75 1.46
C ILE A 129 14.21 5.11 2.61
N ALA A 130 12.96 4.70 2.49
CA ALA A 130 11.97 4.78 3.55
C ALA A 130 11.40 3.39 3.85
N PHE A 131 11.17 3.11 5.12
CA PHE A 131 10.48 1.93 5.60
C PHE A 131 9.17 2.36 6.24
N SER A 132 8.10 1.62 6.02
CA SER A 132 6.83 1.89 6.69
C SER A 132 6.22 0.64 7.28
N PHE A 133 5.48 0.85 8.35
CA PHE A 133 4.62 -0.15 8.95
C PHE A 133 3.28 0.50 9.24
N ASP A 134 2.21 -0.12 8.77
CA ASP A 134 0.86 0.39 8.99
C ASP A 134 -0.17 -0.70 9.28
N PHE A 135 -1.24 -0.27 9.93
CA PHE A 135 -2.43 -1.04 10.21
C PHE A 135 -3.61 -0.42 9.47
N ARG A 136 -4.40 -1.27 8.79
CA ARG A 136 -5.52 -0.85 7.95
C ARG A 136 -6.76 -1.68 8.21
N PRO A 137 -7.62 -1.24 9.12
CA PRO A 137 -8.97 -1.77 9.22
C PRO A 137 -9.82 -1.25 8.07
N GLY A 138 -10.60 -2.13 7.46
CA GLY A 138 -11.46 -1.79 6.33
C GLY A 138 -12.80 -2.53 6.37
N TYR A 139 -13.73 -2.00 5.63
CA TYR A 139 -15.02 -2.59 5.38
C TYR A 139 -15.37 -2.46 3.91
N GLY A 140 -15.83 -3.53 3.30
CA GLY A 140 -16.12 -3.53 1.88
C GLY A 140 -17.24 -4.47 1.48
N CYS A 141 -17.63 -4.36 0.22
CA CYS A 141 -18.58 -5.24 -0.44
C CYS A 141 -17.82 -6.09 -1.47
N VAL A 142 -18.12 -7.37 -1.48
CA VAL A 142 -17.74 -8.30 -2.53
C VAL A 142 -18.96 -8.48 -3.45
N LEU A 143 -18.80 -8.17 -4.71
CA LEU A 143 -19.82 -8.24 -5.74
C LEU A 143 -19.52 -9.44 -6.62
N ALA A 144 -20.33 -10.48 -6.57
CA ALA A 144 -20.16 -11.69 -7.35
C ALA A 144 -21.35 -11.91 -8.28
N ASP A 145 -21.07 -12.37 -9.51
CA ASP A 145 -22.14 -12.84 -10.42
C ASP A 145 -22.71 -14.16 -9.88
N THR A 146 -24.01 -14.21 -9.66
CA THR A 146 -24.72 -15.40 -9.15
C THR A 146 -25.03 -16.42 -10.24
N GLY A 147 -24.63 -16.16 -11.50
CA GLY A 147 -24.85 -17.07 -12.63
C GLY A 147 -26.29 -17.15 -13.14
N VAL A 148 -27.23 -16.47 -12.51
CA VAL A 148 -28.66 -16.47 -12.89
C VAL A 148 -29.13 -15.05 -13.27
N GLY A 149 -28.19 -14.20 -13.73
CA GLY A 149 -28.48 -12.81 -14.11
C GLY A 149 -28.65 -11.86 -12.92
N GLY A 150 -28.24 -12.26 -11.73
CA GLY A 150 -28.22 -11.44 -10.52
C GLY A 150 -26.81 -11.19 -10.02
N VAL A 151 -26.62 -10.07 -9.30
CA VAL A 151 -25.37 -9.77 -8.58
C VAL A 151 -25.63 -10.05 -7.10
N GLY A 152 -24.89 -11.03 -6.55
CA GLY A 152 -24.83 -11.24 -5.11
C GLY A 152 -23.86 -10.24 -4.47
N ALA A 153 -24.27 -9.61 -3.38
CA ALA A 153 -23.39 -8.72 -2.62
C ALA A 153 -23.14 -9.33 -1.23
N GLY A 154 -21.88 -9.55 -0.91
CA GLY A 154 -21.41 -9.90 0.42
C GLY A 154 -20.70 -8.72 1.06
N HIS A 155 -20.76 -8.63 2.39
CA HIS A 155 -20.03 -7.63 3.17
C HIS A 155 -18.85 -8.30 3.85
N ALA A 156 -17.70 -7.69 3.80
CA ALA A 156 -16.48 -8.18 4.44
C ALA A 156 -15.84 -7.08 5.27
N PHE A 157 -15.45 -7.45 6.48
CA PHE A 157 -14.51 -6.66 7.27
C PHE A 157 -13.12 -7.22 7.05
N ASP A 158 -12.18 -6.36 6.73
CA ASP A 158 -10.78 -6.74 6.59
C ASP A 158 -9.89 -5.89 7.49
N PHE A 159 -8.78 -6.44 7.86
CA PHE A 159 -7.69 -5.70 8.48
C PHE A 159 -6.37 -6.25 7.98
N SER A 160 -5.43 -5.37 7.80
CA SER A 160 -4.07 -5.75 7.38
C SER A 160 -3.02 -4.99 8.16
N PHE A 161 -1.91 -5.68 8.38
CA PHE A 161 -0.64 -5.07 8.75
C PHE A 161 0.23 -5.08 7.51
N ASN A 162 0.81 -3.95 7.16
CA ASN A 162 1.60 -3.82 5.96
C ASN A 162 2.99 -3.29 6.29
N LEU A 163 3.97 -3.85 5.61
CA LEU A 163 5.36 -3.42 5.62
C LEU A 163 5.69 -2.87 4.23
N GLY A 164 6.20 -1.67 4.18
CA GLY A 164 6.61 -1.01 2.94
C GLY A 164 8.10 -0.70 2.93
N VAL A 165 8.70 -0.83 1.75
CA VAL A 165 10.05 -0.35 1.47
C VAL A 165 9.98 0.50 0.21
N ARG A 166 10.45 1.74 0.29
CA ARG A 166 10.36 2.70 -0.81
C ARG A 166 11.69 3.40 -1.05
N TYR A 167 11.95 3.66 -2.31
CA TYR A 167 12.95 4.60 -2.77
C TYR A 167 12.33 6.00 -2.80
N THR A 168 13.03 7.00 -2.24
CA THR A 168 12.56 8.39 -2.10
C THR A 168 13.33 9.32 -3.04
N PHE A 169 12.64 10.27 -3.71
CA PHE A 169 13.24 11.19 -4.69
C PHE A 169 12.45 12.50 -4.84
#